data_e7c85c900286a6eefd913af194b446e7
#
_entry.id   e7c85c900286a6eefd913af194b446e7
#
_cell.length_a   1.000
_cell.length_b   1.000
_cell.length_c   1.000
_cell.angle_alpha   90.00
_cell.angle_beta   90.00
_cell.angle_gamma   90.00
#
_symmetry.space_group_name_H-M   'P 1'
#
loop_
_entity.id
_entity.type
_entity.pdbx_description
1 polymer ?
#
loop_
_entity_poly.entity_id
_entity_poly.type
_entity_poly.pdbx_seq_one_letter_code
_entity_poly.pdbx_strand_id
1 'polypeptide(L)'
;GAHCSDGADFYIADCPFACFDEQLAYRLRADYRLPSWPLLPIADFFLKLRGGYRAREVSPLAVIDKIEKPVLFIHSKDDDYIPVSSTERLYEKKRGPKALYIAENGEHAMSYTKNRDTYRKTVQEFLDNMNDSTE
;
A
#
# COMPACT_ATOMS: atom_id res chain seq x y z
N GLY A 1 11.92 1.03 4.91
CA GLY A 1 12.07 2.25 4.15
C GLY A 1 11.48 3.46 4.84
N ALA A 2 10.26 3.84 4.49
CA ALA A 2 9.62 5.09 4.93
C ALA A 2 9.52 5.32 6.48
N HIS A 3 9.67 4.27 7.24
CA HIS A 3 9.71 4.34 8.70
C HIS A 3 11.07 4.79 9.26
N CYS A 4 12.13 4.64 8.46
CA CYS A 4 13.48 5.10 8.82
C CYS A 4 13.77 6.41 8.07
N SER A 5 14.64 7.26 8.61
CA SER A 5 15.11 8.45 7.90
C SER A 5 15.93 8.00 6.69
N ASP A 6 15.31 8.07 5.51
CA ASP A 6 15.89 7.65 4.23
C ASP A 6 16.21 8.82 3.30
N GLY A 7 16.03 10.06 3.79
CA GLY A 7 16.27 11.29 3.02
C GLY A 7 15.17 11.64 2.00
N ALA A 8 14.06 10.89 1.99
CA ALA A 8 12.93 11.22 1.12
C ALA A 8 12.13 12.40 1.66
N ASP A 9 11.66 13.27 0.78
CA ASP A 9 10.80 14.40 1.13
C ASP A 9 9.32 14.02 1.14
N PHE A 10 8.94 13.02 0.35
CA PHE A 10 7.58 12.49 0.23
C PHE A 10 7.58 11.04 -0.23
N TYR A 11 6.42 10.41 -0.21
CA TYR A 11 6.21 9.05 -0.73
C TYR A 11 4.98 9.00 -1.64
N ILE A 12 5.07 8.16 -2.67
CA ILE A 12 3.93 7.76 -3.49
C ILE A 12 3.78 6.25 -3.34
N ALA A 13 2.62 5.81 -2.86
CA ALA A 13 2.29 4.41 -2.66
C ALA A 13 1.20 4.01 -3.68
N ASP A 14 1.59 3.26 -4.71
CA ASP A 14 0.68 2.76 -5.74
C ASP A 14 0.32 1.30 -5.45
N CYS A 15 -0.96 1.00 -5.28
CA CYS A 15 -1.53 -0.30 -4.92
C CYS A 15 -0.86 -0.95 -3.69
N PRO A 16 -0.70 -0.24 -2.55
CA PRO A 16 -0.06 -0.81 -1.37
C PRO A 16 -0.97 -1.81 -0.66
N PHE A 17 -0.39 -2.89 -0.13
CA PHE A 17 -1.08 -3.75 0.83
C PHE A 17 -0.97 -3.18 2.25
N ALA A 18 -1.98 -3.43 3.08
CA ALA A 18 -2.02 -2.98 4.47
C ALA A 18 -1.21 -3.90 5.42
N CYS A 19 -1.43 -5.21 5.30
CA CYS A 19 -0.77 -6.24 6.10
C CYS A 19 -0.42 -7.43 5.22
N PHE A 20 0.80 -7.95 5.33
CA PHE A 20 1.26 -9.01 4.43
C PHE A 20 0.58 -10.37 4.71
N ASP A 21 0.32 -10.69 5.96
CA ASP A 21 -0.44 -11.89 6.34
C ASP A 21 -1.88 -11.86 5.84
N GLU A 22 -2.56 -10.72 5.92
CA GLU A 22 -3.89 -10.53 5.35
C GLU A 22 -3.88 -10.69 3.82
N GLN A 23 -2.86 -10.12 3.16
CA GLN A 23 -2.68 -10.23 1.72
C GLN A 23 -2.44 -11.69 1.29
N LEU A 24 -1.60 -12.44 2.02
CA LEU A 24 -1.41 -13.86 1.78
C LEU A 24 -2.70 -14.66 1.96
N ALA A 25 -3.47 -14.37 3.02
CA ALA A 25 -4.77 -15.01 3.25
C ALA A 25 -5.76 -14.74 2.12
N TYR A 26 -5.80 -13.51 1.65
CA TYR A 26 -6.63 -13.10 0.52
C TYR A 26 -6.25 -13.87 -0.75
N ARG A 27 -4.96 -13.93 -1.11
CA ARG A 27 -4.48 -14.64 -2.30
C ARG A 27 -4.72 -16.14 -2.24
N LEU A 28 -4.48 -16.78 -1.08
CA LEU A 28 -4.79 -18.19 -0.90
C LEU A 28 -6.25 -18.52 -1.21
N ARG A 29 -7.17 -17.65 -0.79
CA ARG A 29 -8.60 -17.83 -1.04
C ARG A 29 -8.98 -17.48 -2.48
N ALA A 30 -8.46 -16.39 -3.02
CA ALA A 30 -8.81 -15.89 -4.36
C ALA A 30 -8.27 -16.81 -5.46
N ASP A 31 -6.98 -17.20 -5.40
CA ASP A 31 -6.33 -17.97 -6.47
C ASP A 31 -6.52 -19.46 -6.36
N TYR A 32 -6.45 -19.96 -5.12
CA TYR A 32 -6.39 -21.41 -4.87
C TYR A 32 -7.63 -21.96 -4.19
N ARG A 33 -8.55 -21.09 -3.73
CA ARG A 33 -9.74 -21.48 -2.93
C ARG A 33 -9.38 -22.27 -1.69
N LEU A 34 -8.17 -22.04 -1.16
CA LEU A 34 -7.66 -22.73 0.01
C LEU A 34 -7.94 -21.92 1.29
N PRO A 35 -8.19 -22.60 2.41
CA PRO A 35 -8.34 -21.93 3.70
C PRO A 35 -6.99 -21.41 4.20
N SER A 36 -7.02 -20.31 4.94
CA SER A 36 -5.81 -19.73 5.54
C SER A 36 -5.21 -20.65 6.61
N TRP A 37 -6.04 -21.39 7.34
CA TRP A 37 -5.61 -22.35 8.33
C TRP A 37 -5.70 -23.77 7.75
N PRO A 38 -4.69 -24.65 7.90
CA PRO A 38 -3.41 -24.43 8.62
C PRO A 38 -2.27 -23.86 7.76
N LEU A 39 -2.52 -23.50 6.51
CA LEU A 39 -1.48 -23.16 5.53
C LEU A 39 -0.65 -21.92 5.91
N LEU A 40 -1.29 -20.85 6.36
CA LEU A 40 -0.56 -19.64 6.75
C LEU A 40 0.36 -19.85 7.97
N PRO A 41 -0.05 -20.51 9.05
CA PRO A 41 0.87 -20.83 10.14
C PRO A 41 2.08 -21.66 9.70
N ILE A 42 1.89 -22.59 8.78
CA ILE A 42 2.99 -23.41 8.22
C ILE A 42 3.93 -22.53 7.40
N ALA A 43 3.38 -21.71 6.48
CA ALA A 43 4.17 -20.78 5.67
C ALA A 43 4.93 -19.77 6.55
N ASP A 44 4.26 -19.23 7.58
CA ASP A 44 4.85 -18.28 8.53
C ASP A 44 6.01 -18.91 9.35
N PHE A 45 5.88 -20.19 9.70
CA PHE A 45 6.98 -20.95 10.33
C PHE A 45 8.21 -21.02 9.41
N PHE A 46 8.03 -21.35 8.13
CA PHE A 46 9.13 -21.40 7.16
C PHE A 46 9.71 -20.03 6.85
N LEU A 47 8.88 -18.98 6.77
CA LEU A 47 9.34 -17.60 6.65
C LEU A 47 10.25 -17.21 7.84
N LYS A 48 9.84 -17.57 9.06
CA LYS A 48 10.65 -17.31 10.26
C LYS A 48 11.96 -18.10 10.25
N LEU A 49 11.92 -19.35 9.83
CA LEU A 49 13.10 -20.23 9.79
C LEU A 49 14.13 -19.77 8.75
N ARG A 50 13.69 -19.35 7.57
CA ARG A 50 14.57 -18.99 6.45
C ARG A 50 14.83 -17.50 6.32
N GLY A 51 13.82 -16.68 6.58
CA GLY A 51 13.87 -15.23 6.39
C GLY A 51 14.09 -14.45 7.68
N GLY A 52 13.97 -15.09 8.84
CA GLY A 52 14.13 -14.45 10.13
C GLY A 52 12.94 -13.58 10.59
N TYR A 53 11.89 -13.47 9.78
CA TYR A 53 10.70 -12.65 10.06
C TYR A 53 9.40 -13.45 9.86
N ARG A 54 8.31 -12.97 10.42
CA ARG A 54 6.97 -13.51 10.23
C ARG A 54 6.17 -12.61 9.30
N ALA A 55 5.20 -13.18 8.56
CA ALA A 55 4.35 -12.41 7.65
C ALA A 55 3.67 -11.23 8.36
N ARG A 56 3.14 -11.44 9.57
CA ARG A 56 2.50 -10.41 10.38
C ARG A 56 3.41 -9.26 10.82
N GLU A 57 4.74 -9.46 10.79
CA GLU A 57 5.71 -8.41 11.13
C GLU A 57 5.89 -7.42 9.97
N VAL A 58 5.47 -7.80 8.76
CA VAL A 58 5.47 -6.96 7.56
C VAL A 58 4.10 -6.29 7.42
N SER A 59 3.93 -5.19 8.13
CA SER A 59 2.67 -4.46 8.15
C SER A 59 2.89 -2.95 7.99
N PRO A 60 2.72 -2.43 6.76
CA PRO A 60 2.66 -0.99 6.54
C PRO A 60 1.63 -0.31 7.44
N LEU A 61 0.47 -0.95 7.65
CA LEU A 61 -0.57 -0.43 8.51
C LEU A 61 -0.09 -0.21 9.96
N ALA A 62 0.81 -1.05 10.47
CA ALA A 62 1.31 -0.92 11.84
C ALA A 62 2.21 0.32 12.07
N VAL A 63 2.73 0.91 10.99
CA VAL A 63 3.74 1.99 11.08
C VAL A 63 3.38 3.25 10.31
N ILE A 64 2.31 3.26 9.51
CA ILE A 64 1.96 4.38 8.64
C ILE A 64 1.68 5.67 9.41
N ASP A 65 1.17 5.57 10.63
CA ASP A 65 0.90 6.71 11.50
C ASP A 65 2.16 7.37 12.09
N LYS A 66 3.32 6.71 11.96
CA LYS A 66 4.64 7.23 12.36
C LYS A 66 5.38 7.94 11.23
N ILE A 67 4.88 7.85 10.01
CA ILE A 67 5.45 8.55 8.86
C ILE A 67 4.95 9.99 8.90
N GLU A 68 5.85 10.93 9.12
CA GLU A 68 5.53 12.37 9.17
C GLU A 68 5.47 12.99 7.77
N LYS A 69 6.27 12.48 6.84
CA LYS A 69 6.37 12.97 5.46
C LYS A 69 5.06 12.83 4.70
N PRO A 70 4.78 13.71 3.73
CA PRO A 70 3.60 13.61 2.86
C PRO A 70 3.53 12.27 2.13
N VAL A 71 2.33 11.71 2.01
CA VAL A 71 2.11 10.45 1.29
C VAL A 71 0.94 10.60 0.32
N LEU A 72 1.18 10.35 -0.95
CA LEU A 72 0.13 10.16 -1.95
C LEU A 72 -0.16 8.66 -2.07
N PHE A 73 -1.40 8.28 -1.79
CA PHE A 73 -1.89 6.92 -1.99
C PHE A 73 -2.63 6.86 -3.34
N ILE A 74 -2.29 5.87 -4.14
CA ILE A 74 -2.93 5.61 -5.42
C ILE A 74 -3.40 4.14 -5.42
N HIS A 75 -4.58 3.87 -5.96
CA HIS A 75 -5.09 2.52 -6.16
C HIS A 75 -6.06 2.48 -7.34
N SER A 76 -6.14 1.35 -8.03
CA SER A 76 -7.16 1.12 -9.03
C SER A 76 -8.39 0.46 -8.39
N LYS A 77 -9.57 0.93 -8.76
CA LYS A 77 -10.84 0.41 -8.24
C LYS A 77 -11.06 -1.07 -8.56
N ASP A 78 -10.58 -1.49 -9.73
CA ASP A 78 -10.74 -2.86 -10.25
C ASP A 78 -9.54 -3.77 -9.90
N ASP A 79 -8.70 -3.38 -8.93
CA ASP A 79 -7.59 -4.21 -8.46
C ASP A 79 -8.12 -5.45 -7.73
N ASP A 80 -8.00 -6.60 -8.35
CA ASP A 80 -8.38 -7.91 -7.81
C ASP A 80 -7.23 -8.62 -7.09
N TYR A 81 -6.01 -8.10 -7.22
CA TYR A 81 -4.82 -8.68 -6.56
C TYR A 81 -4.62 -8.15 -5.15
N ILE A 82 -4.72 -6.83 -4.96
CA ILE A 82 -4.72 -6.18 -3.65
C ILE A 82 -6.03 -5.40 -3.52
N PRO A 83 -6.89 -5.72 -2.55
CA PRO A 83 -8.15 -4.99 -2.38
C PRO A 83 -7.92 -3.50 -2.11
N VAL A 84 -8.70 -2.63 -2.76
CA VAL A 84 -8.63 -1.16 -2.59
C VAL A 84 -8.77 -0.74 -1.12
N SER A 85 -9.52 -1.51 -0.33
CA SER A 85 -9.68 -1.30 1.12
C SER A 85 -8.36 -1.31 1.90
N SER A 86 -7.32 -1.96 1.37
CA SER A 86 -5.97 -1.91 1.95
C SER A 86 -5.41 -0.50 1.93
N THR A 87 -5.53 0.19 0.79
CA THR A 87 -5.09 1.58 0.62
C THR A 87 -5.96 2.54 1.44
N GLU A 88 -7.28 2.34 1.45
CA GLU A 88 -8.20 3.16 2.25
C GLU A 88 -7.84 3.11 3.75
N ARG A 89 -7.60 1.93 4.29
CA ARG A 89 -7.15 1.73 5.69
C ARG A 89 -5.82 2.43 5.99
N LEU A 90 -4.87 2.36 5.06
CA LEU A 90 -3.59 3.07 5.18
C LEU A 90 -3.79 4.58 5.16
N TYR A 91 -4.59 5.08 4.23
CA TYR A 91 -4.93 6.48 4.13
C TYR A 91 -5.64 6.99 5.39
N GLU A 92 -6.64 6.28 5.90
CA GLU A 92 -7.34 6.66 7.12
C GLU A 92 -6.40 6.76 8.32
N LYS A 93 -5.52 5.77 8.49
CA LYS A 93 -4.60 5.71 9.63
C LYS A 93 -3.42 6.67 9.52
N LYS A 94 -2.99 7.04 8.32
CA LYS A 94 -1.90 8.01 8.10
C LYS A 94 -2.22 9.34 8.73
N ARG A 95 -1.32 9.86 9.55
CA ARG A 95 -1.37 11.20 10.15
C ARG A 95 -0.57 12.20 9.32
N GLY A 96 -0.89 13.50 9.47
CA GLY A 96 -0.21 14.57 8.73
C GLY A 96 -0.57 14.61 7.24
N PRO A 97 0.22 15.26 6.38
CA PRO A 97 -0.12 15.49 5.00
C PRO A 97 -0.30 14.18 4.22
N LYS A 98 -1.43 14.07 3.53
CA LYS A 98 -1.78 12.89 2.74
C LYS A 98 -2.75 13.22 1.63
N ALA A 99 -2.69 12.49 0.53
CA ALA A 99 -3.66 12.54 -0.56
C ALA A 99 -4.04 11.12 -0.98
N LEU A 100 -5.23 10.98 -1.58
CA LEU A 100 -5.75 9.70 -2.07
C LEU A 100 -6.29 9.90 -3.48
N TYR A 101 -5.88 9.02 -4.38
CA TYR A 101 -6.43 8.91 -5.72
C TYR A 101 -6.86 7.47 -6.00
N ILE A 102 -8.15 7.26 -6.21
CA ILE A 102 -8.69 5.98 -6.66
C ILE A 102 -8.97 6.07 -8.16
N ALA A 103 -8.17 5.36 -8.95
CA ALA A 103 -8.31 5.29 -10.38
C ALA A 103 -9.55 4.46 -10.77
N GLU A 104 -10.38 4.98 -11.68
CA GLU A 104 -11.63 4.33 -12.08
C GLU A 104 -11.42 3.01 -12.83
N ASN A 105 -10.29 2.88 -13.53
CA ASN A 105 -9.97 1.71 -14.35
C ASN A 105 -8.56 1.21 -14.05
N GLY A 106 -8.37 -0.08 -14.23
CA GLY A 106 -7.07 -0.72 -14.15
C GLY A 106 -7.03 -1.86 -13.15
N GLU A 107 -6.47 -2.97 -13.58
CA GLU A 107 -6.08 -4.07 -12.72
C GLU A 107 -4.89 -3.68 -11.83
N HIS A 108 -4.36 -4.63 -11.06
CA HIS A 108 -3.22 -4.41 -10.19
C HIS A 108 -2.02 -3.78 -10.92
N ALA A 109 -1.46 -2.71 -10.35
CA ALA A 109 -0.34 -1.93 -10.90
C ALA A 109 -0.60 -1.29 -12.27
N MET A 110 -1.87 -1.17 -12.70
CA MET A 110 -2.24 -0.55 -13.97
C MET A 110 -2.83 0.86 -13.81
N SER A 111 -2.81 1.42 -12.62
CA SER A 111 -3.33 2.76 -12.31
C SER A 111 -2.80 3.83 -13.27
N TYR A 112 -1.49 3.85 -13.50
CA TYR A 112 -0.86 4.77 -14.44
C TYR A 112 -1.24 4.46 -15.90
N THR A 113 -1.11 3.20 -16.31
CA THR A 113 -1.26 2.80 -17.71
C THR A 113 -2.66 3.08 -18.25
N LYS A 114 -3.68 2.87 -17.44
CA LYS A 114 -5.09 3.04 -17.82
C LYS A 114 -5.64 4.45 -17.59
N ASN A 115 -4.97 5.25 -16.75
CA ASN A 115 -5.47 6.59 -16.36
C ASN A 115 -4.35 7.64 -16.47
N ARG A 116 -3.52 7.57 -17.52
CA ARG A 116 -2.25 8.31 -17.63
C ARG A 116 -2.39 9.81 -17.33
N ASP A 117 -3.35 10.47 -17.94
CA ASP A 117 -3.48 11.93 -17.82
C ASP A 117 -3.94 12.34 -16.42
N THR A 118 -4.95 11.65 -15.87
CA THR A 118 -5.44 11.91 -14.51
C THR A 118 -4.39 11.55 -13.47
N TYR A 119 -3.67 10.44 -13.64
CA TYR A 119 -2.58 10.04 -12.75
C TYR A 119 -1.48 11.11 -12.71
N ARG A 120 -1.02 11.58 -13.89
CA ARG A 120 0.02 12.63 -13.98
C ARG A 120 -0.44 13.94 -13.35
N LYS A 121 -1.69 14.33 -13.61
CA LYS A 121 -2.28 15.52 -13.01
C LYS A 121 -2.32 15.42 -11.48
N THR A 122 -2.78 14.29 -10.95
CA THR A 122 -2.85 14.05 -9.50
C THR A 122 -1.46 14.10 -8.85
N VAL A 123 -0.45 13.50 -9.47
CA VAL A 123 0.92 13.56 -8.96
C VAL A 123 1.44 14.99 -9.00
N GLN A 124 1.20 15.74 -10.08
CA GLN A 124 1.63 17.14 -10.19
C GLN A 124 0.97 18.01 -9.13
N GLU A 125 -0.35 17.91 -8.96
CA GLU A 125 -1.09 18.65 -7.93
C GLU A 125 -0.58 18.34 -6.51
N PHE A 126 -0.24 17.06 -6.25
CA PHE A 126 0.35 16.67 -4.97
C PHE A 126 1.70 17.33 -4.74
N LEU A 127 2.56 17.40 -5.77
CA LEU A 127 3.88 18.03 -5.69
C LEU A 127 3.76 19.57 -5.52
N ASP A 128 2.85 20.20 -6.24
CA ASP A 128 2.62 21.65 -6.17
C ASP A 128 2.15 22.05 -4.76
N ASN A 129 1.20 21.33 -4.18
CA ASN A 129 0.71 21.57 -2.82
C ASN A 129 1.80 21.43 -1.73
N MET A 130 2.83 20.60 -1.98
CA MET A 130 3.96 20.50 -1.05
C MET A 130 4.87 21.72 -1.12
N ASN A 131 5.11 22.25 -2.32
CA ASN A 131 5.97 23.44 -2.51
C ASN A 131 5.33 24.66 -1.85
N ASP A 132 4.01 24.84 -2.00
CA ASP A 132 3.27 25.95 -1.39
C ASP A 132 3.24 25.89 0.16
N SER A 133 3.42 24.71 0.73
CA SER A 133 3.43 24.51 2.19
C SER A 133 4.81 24.78 2.83
N THR A 134 5.82 25.08 2.02
CA THR A 134 7.21 25.28 2.46
C THR A 134 7.62 26.76 2.44
N GLU A 135 6.78 27.65 1.89
CA GLU A 135 6.90 29.11 1.96
C GLU A 135 6.13 29.69 3.17
#